data_450366341f3f7d9e9737cf89318a60f8
#
_entry.id   450366341f3f7d9e9737cf89318a60f8
#
_cell.length_a   1.000
_cell.length_b   1.000
_cell.length_c   1.000
_cell.angle_alpha   90.00
_cell.angle_beta   90.00
_cell.angle_gamma   90.00
#
_symmetry.space_group_name_H-M   'P 1'
#
loop_
_entity.id
_entity.type
_entity.pdbx_description
1 polymer ?
#
loop_
_entity_poly.entity_id
_entity_poly.type
_entity_poly.pdbx_seq_one_letter_code
_entity_poly.pdbx_strand_id
1 'polypeptide(L)'
;MSASGYNQRFVVKTPKSVYPPREDTLFLARCIPEPKNGFKTALEIGSGSGFLSMTLAAKGWKVTSIDVNPLAVAATKSNTQENGYPDIHCMEGSFDEIECLQEGMFDLIIWNLPYLTIPTSGPHLEPIEEASMLDLGTNGWSSELRSYLESHQNMLSRTGCVLLLYRTYPDSPSKPEDWIKSGWTSRKMSQKTMGDEMLSVYSHWRPWGGLKPIQIDTITSTMDYDFMNREGVQRVIANTQIKGRGRRGKDWISDPDGLAATWCITGQNDFNSGMFQIVLGAMISRSLGFELKWPNDIIDANLKKCGGIIFSMEGEKTLKIGVGINKTPQQIHGIQTTGWEVVNGGMGKRHVFNMADACVATLFESHPLLDKVSIEDYIQFAWCSLSKVLSRGIMLQYRGDLGTVSGLTSQGEIIVAQRGSVTEVCDLDEIEWRSINLG
;
A
#
# COMPACT_ATOMS: atom_id res chain seq x y z
N MET A 1 -6.83 -3.19 35.22
CA MET A 1 -6.71 -1.81 34.69
C MET A 1 -7.97 -1.48 33.91
N SER A 2 -8.48 -0.25 33.96
CA SER A 2 -9.57 0.20 33.09
C SER A 2 -8.97 0.89 31.88
N ALA A 3 -9.03 0.26 30.70
CA ALA A 3 -8.61 0.87 29.44
C ALA A 3 -9.81 1.49 28.74
N SER A 4 -9.72 2.76 28.31
CA SER A 4 -10.78 3.43 27.56
C SER A 4 -10.49 3.34 26.07
N GLY A 5 -11.25 2.50 25.37
CA GLY A 5 -11.32 2.52 23.91
C GLY A 5 -12.68 3.03 23.47
N TYR A 6 -12.71 4.07 22.66
CA TYR A 6 -13.92 4.59 22.02
C TYR A 6 -15.18 4.63 22.89
N ASN A 7 -15.29 5.60 23.78
CA ASN A 7 -16.45 5.85 24.68
C ASN A 7 -16.91 4.70 25.58
N GLN A 8 -16.36 3.50 25.48
CA GLN A 8 -16.66 2.38 26.37
C GLN A 8 -15.45 2.05 27.24
N ARG A 9 -15.69 1.92 28.55
CA ARG A 9 -14.68 1.44 29.50
C ARG A 9 -14.86 -0.06 29.69
N PHE A 10 -13.91 -0.85 29.20
CA PHE A 10 -13.85 -2.27 29.50
C PHE A 10 -13.08 -2.51 30.80
N VAL A 11 -13.56 -3.44 31.60
CA VAL A 11 -12.80 -3.97 32.73
C VAL A 11 -12.00 -5.17 32.21
N VAL A 12 -10.69 -4.99 32.02
CA VAL A 12 -9.82 -6.03 31.47
C VAL A 12 -8.95 -6.62 32.57
N LYS A 13 -9.07 -7.93 32.77
CA LYS A 13 -8.22 -8.74 33.65
C LYS A 13 -7.20 -9.46 32.79
N THR A 14 -5.91 -9.21 33.03
CA THR A 14 -4.84 -9.81 32.24
C THR A 14 -3.95 -10.66 33.13
N PRO A 15 -3.87 -11.98 32.90
CA PRO A 15 -2.88 -12.84 33.55
C PRO A 15 -1.45 -12.39 33.24
N LYS A 16 -0.49 -12.73 34.10
CA LYS A 16 0.91 -12.37 33.89
C LYS A 16 1.52 -12.96 32.63
N SER A 17 0.97 -14.07 32.11
CA SER A 17 1.39 -14.79 30.92
C SER A 17 0.63 -14.35 29.66
N VAL A 18 -0.12 -13.26 29.70
CA VAL A 18 -0.88 -12.72 28.57
C VAL A 18 -0.48 -11.26 28.37
N TYR A 19 -0.24 -10.87 27.12
CA TYR A 19 0.11 -9.49 26.79
C TYR A 19 -1.05 -8.54 27.16
N PRO A 20 -0.79 -7.54 27.99
CA PRO A 20 -1.83 -6.58 28.37
C PRO A 20 -2.10 -5.59 27.24
N PRO A 21 -3.31 -5.01 27.14
CA PRO A 21 -3.55 -3.94 26.18
C PRO A 21 -2.68 -2.73 26.53
N ARG A 22 -1.80 -2.36 25.61
CA ARG A 22 -0.89 -1.21 25.71
C ARG A 22 -1.27 -0.12 24.71
N GLU A 23 -0.43 0.89 24.55
CA GLU A 23 -0.67 2.03 23.64
C GLU A 23 -0.83 1.62 22.17
N ASP A 24 -0.10 0.59 21.73
CA ASP A 24 -0.19 -0.01 20.41
C ASP A 24 -1.58 -0.62 20.16
N THR A 25 -2.07 -1.42 21.13
CA THR A 25 -3.42 -2.01 21.08
C THR A 25 -4.50 -0.93 21.03
N LEU A 26 -4.37 0.12 21.85
CA LEU A 26 -5.28 1.26 21.85
C LEU A 26 -5.22 2.06 20.55
N PHE A 27 -4.04 2.15 19.94
CA PHE A 27 -3.85 2.82 18.66
C PHE A 27 -4.54 2.05 17.54
N LEU A 28 -4.35 0.73 17.45
CA LEU A 28 -5.03 -0.12 16.48
C LEU A 28 -6.55 -0.09 16.66
N ALA A 29 -7.06 -0.13 17.92
CA ALA A 29 -8.47 -0.07 18.24
C ALA A 29 -9.19 1.15 17.66
N ARG A 30 -8.51 2.31 17.60
CA ARG A 30 -9.04 3.55 17.02
C ARG A 30 -9.21 3.47 15.50
N CYS A 31 -8.44 2.62 14.85
CA CYS A 31 -8.47 2.43 13.39
C CYS A 31 -9.50 1.40 12.94
N ILE A 32 -10.14 0.67 13.87
CA ILE A 32 -11.18 -0.32 13.54
C ILE A 32 -12.39 0.40 12.91
N PRO A 33 -12.79 0.07 11.67
CA PRO A 33 -13.98 0.63 11.07
C PRO A 33 -15.26 0.06 11.70
N GLU A 34 -16.37 0.77 11.55
CA GLU A 34 -17.69 0.20 11.82
C GLU A 34 -18.16 -0.66 10.64
N PRO A 35 -18.92 -1.74 10.87
CA PRO A 35 -19.48 -2.54 9.79
C PRO A 35 -20.48 -1.71 8.96
N LYS A 36 -20.35 -1.78 7.63
CA LYS A 36 -21.20 -1.06 6.66
C LYS A 36 -21.59 -1.97 5.51
N ASN A 37 -22.70 -1.66 4.82
CA ASN A 37 -23.04 -2.27 3.53
C ASN A 37 -23.04 -3.80 3.50
N GLY A 38 -23.51 -4.46 4.56
CA GLY A 38 -23.59 -5.92 4.64
C GLY A 38 -22.37 -6.63 5.20
N PHE A 39 -21.27 -5.92 5.45
CA PHE A 39 -20.11 -6.44 6.20
C PHE A 39 -20.52 -6.71 7.64
N LYS A 40 -20.19 -7.90 8.17
CA LYS A 40 -20.65 -8.32 9.51
C LYS A 40 -19.63 -9.10 10.33
N THR A 41 -18.72 -9.82 9.68
CA THR A 41 -17.86 -10.81 10.34
C THR A 41 -16.44 -10.31 10.47
N ALA A 42 -15.86 -10.44 11.65
CA ALA A 42 -14.47 -10.08 11.90
C ALA A 42 -13.71 -11.22 12.58
N LEU A 43 -12.45 -11.41 12.19
CA LEU A 43 -11.49 -12.29 12.83
C LEU A 43 -10.41 -11.44 13.50
N GLU A 44 -10.18 -11.65 14.79
CA GLU A 44 -9.00 -11.17 15.50
C GLU A 44 -8.00 -12.31 15.65
N ILE A 45 -6.77 -12.07 15.19
CA ILE A 45 -5.62 -12.97 15.38
C ILE A 45 -4.81 -12.45 16.57
N GLY A 46 -4.43 -13.34 17.51
CA GLY A 46 -3.71 -12.97 18.72
C GLY A 46 -4.59 -12.17 19.69
N SER A 47 -5.64 -12.79 20.20
CA SER A 47 -6.68 -12.10 21.01
C SER A 47 -6.18 -11.54 22.34
N GLY A 48 -5.10 -12.12 22.90
CA GLY A 48 -4.51 -11.68 24.15
C GLY A 48 -5.53 -11.60 25.29
N SER A 49 -5.82 -10.38 25.74
CA SER A 49 -6.82 -10.13 26.78
C SER A 49 -8.25 -9.95 26.26
N GLY A 50 -8.48 -9.99 24.92
CA GLY A 50 -9.78 -9.77 24.29
C GLY A 50 -10.19 -8.31 24.14
N PHE A 51 -9.28 -7.37 24.32
CA PHE A 51 -9.59 -5.93 24.24
C PHE A 51 -10.06 -5.53 22.84
N LEU A 52 -9.36 -5.95 21.77
CA LEU A 52 -9.75 -5.67 20.40
C LEU A 52 -11.02 -6.44 20.01
N SER A 53 -11.18 -7.70 20.47
CA SER A 53 -12.43 -8.48 20.31
C SER A 53 -13.65 -7.73 20.84
N MET A 54 -13.56 -7.21 22.06
CA MET A 54 -14.65 -6.42 22.65
C MET A 54 -14.86 -5.10 21.91
N THR A 55 -13.80 -4.45 21.45
CA THR A 55 -13.89 -3.22 20.64
C THR A 55 -14.60 -3.48 19.31
N LEU A 56 -14.30 -4.58 18.63
CA LEU A 56 -14.97 -5.01 17.41
C LEU A 56 -16.47 -5.26 17.67
N ALA A 57 -16.80 -6.05 18.71
CA ALA A 57 -18.18 -6.35 19.05
C ALA A 57 -18.97 -5.09 19.45
N ALA A 58 -18.36 -4.17 20.19
CA ALA A 58 -18.96 -2.89 20.56
C ALA A 58 -19.27 -2.00 19.34
N LYS A 59 -18.51 -2.14 18.25
CA LYS A 59 -18.77 -1.49 16.97
C LYS A 59 -19.79 -2.24 16.08
N GLY A 60 -20.27 -3.40 16.51
CA GLY A 60 -21.31 -4.17 15.83
C GLY A 60 -20.80 -5.31 14.94
N TRP A 61 -19.53 -5.69 15.04
CA TRP A 61 -19.00 -6.86 14.36
C TRP A 61 -19.42 -8.16 15.06
N LYS A 62 -19.70 -9.21 14.28
CA LYS A 62 -19.75 -10.59 14.76
C LYS A 62 -18.31 -11.11 14.79
N VAL A 63 -17.80 -11.38 15.99
CA VAL A 63 -16.37 -11.59 16.22
C VAL A 63 -16.05 -13.06 16.42
N THR A 64 -15.04 -13.53 15.70
CA THR A 64 -14.25 -14.70 16.03
C THR A 64 -12.87 -14.23 16.45
N SER A 65 -12.31 -14.79 17.52
CA SER A 65 -10.96 -14.48 17.98
C SER A 65 -10.16 -15.75 18.21
N ILE A 66 -8.89 -15.69 17.86
CA ILE A 66 -7.97 -16.83 18.04
C ILE A 66 -6.71 -16.40 18.75
N ASP A 67 -6.12 -17.33 19.50
CA ASP A 67 -4.80 -17.16 20.09
C ASP A 67 -4.14 -18.53 20.27
N VAL A 68 -2.83 -18.59 20.05
CA VAL A 68 -2.03 -19.81 20.28
C VAL A 68 -1.80 -20.08 21.77
N ASN A 69 -1.95 -19.05 22.62
CA ASN A 69 -1.79 -19.15 24.05
C ASN A 69 -3.15 -19.49 24.71
N PRO A 70 -3.32 -20.70 25.29
CA PRO A 70 -4.57 -21.10 25.94
C PRO A 70 -5.00 -20.19 27.10
N LEU A 71 -4.03 -19.53 27.76
CA LEU A 71 -4.32 -18.58 28.83
C LEU A 71 -4.86 -17.25 28.28
N ALA A 72 -4.45 -16.86 27.08
CA ALA A 72 -5.02 -15.72 26.36
C ALA A 72 -6.47 -16.02 25.93
N VAL A 73 -6.73 -17.21 25.40
CA VAL A 73 -8.10 -17.64 25.06
C VAL A 73 -9.00 -17.65 26.29
N ALA A 74 -8.53 -18.18 27.44
CA ALA A 74 -9.28 -18.18 28.69
C ALA A 74 -9.52 -16.74 29.19
N ALA A 75 -8.52 -15.86 29.13
CA ALA A 75 -8.64 -14.46 29.52
C ALA A 75 -9.63 -13.72 28.61
N THR A 76 -9.57 -13.93 27.31
CA THR A 76 -10.51 -13.35 26.33
C THR A 76 -11.94 -13.78 26.65
N LYS A 77 -12.21 -15.09 26.84
CA LYS A 77 -13.54 -15.60 27.21
C LYS A 77 -14.07 -14.98 28.49
N SER A 78 -13.24 -14.91 29.54
CA SER A 78 -13.66 -14.31 30.81
C SER A 78 -13.98 -12.82 30.69
N ASN A 79 -13.08 -12.06 30.06
CA ASN A 79 -13.24 -10.61 29.87
C ASN A 79 -14.44 -10.27 29.00
N THR A 80 -14.68 -11.01 27.92
CA THR A 80 -15.83 -10.78 27.03
C THR A 80 -17.14 -11.03 27.71
N GLN A 81 -17.25 -12.12 28.53
CA GLN A 81 -18.44 -12.43 29.34
C GLN A 81 -18.70 -11.33 30.38
N GLU A 82 -17.67 -10.94 31.14
CA GLU A 82 -17.81 -9.94 32.21
C GLU A 82 -18.19 -8.55 31.68
N ASN A 83 -17.82 -8.23 30.43
CA ASN A 83 -18.14 -6.96 29.78
C ASN A 83 -19.40 -7.01 28.90
N GLY A 84 -20.16 -8.12 28.90
CA GLY A 84 -21.45 -8.23 28.21
C GLY A 84 -21.36 -8.61 26.74
N TYR A 85 -20.28 -9.27 26.32
CA TYR A 85 -20.06 -9.76 24.94
C TYR A 85 -19.86 -11.28 24.88
N PRO A 86 -20.84 -12.09 25.38
CA PRO A 86 -20.70 -13.56 25.48
C PRO A 86 -20.68 -14.24 24.09
N ASP A 87 -21.17 -13.57 23.04
CA ASP A 87 -21.29 -14.13 21.70
C ASP A 87 -19.98 -14.11 20.90
N ILE A 88 -18.90 -13.58 21.46
CA ILE A 88 -17.58 -13.63 20.83
C ILE A 88 -17.07 -15.06 20.85
N HIS A 89 -16.81 -15.62 19.65
CA HIS A 89 -16.32 -16.98 19.50
C HIS A 89 -14.79 -17.01 19.65
N CYS A 90 -14.30 -17.61 20.76
CA CYS A 90 -12.87 -17.67 21.05
C CYS A 90 -12.34 -19.10 20.86
N MET A 91 -11.27 -19.26 20.09
CA MET A 91 -10.63 -20.55 19.79
C MET A 91 -9.14 -20.51 20.07
N GLU A 92 -8.60 -21.69 20.48
CA GLU A 92 -7.17 -21.90 20.64
C GLU A 92 -6.56 -22.40 19.32
N GLY A 93 -5.43 -21.84 18.92
CA GLY A 93 -4.66 -22.21 17.73
C GLY A 93 -4.27 -21.01 16.89
N SER A 94 -3.46 -21.27 15.86
CA SER A 94 -3.05 -20.28 14.87
C SER A 94 -4.01 -20.27 13.67
N PHE A 95 -3.90 -19.23 12.82
CA PHE A 95 -4.79 -19.05 11.66
C PHE A 95 -4.63 -20.15 10.61
N ASP A 96 -3.49 -20.86 10.58
CA ASP A 96 -3.17 -21.94 9.65
C ASP A 96 -3.49 -23.34 10.21
N GLU A 97 -3.75 -23.46 11.51
CA GLU A 97 -4.09 -24.74 12.17
C GLU A 97 -5.60 -24.95 12.29
N ILE A 98 -6.39 -23.88 12.35
CA ILE A 98 -7.83 -23.94 12.60
C ILE A 98 -8.61 -24.09 11.28
N GLU A 99 -8.94 -25.32 10.88
CA GLU A 99 -9.62 -25.63 9.61
C GLU A 99 -10.92 -24.86 9.38
N CYS A 100 -11.74 -24.65 10.41
CA CYS A 100 -13.02 -23.95 10.24
C CYS A 100 -12.89 -22.47 9.86
N LEU A 101 -11.71 -21.85 10.00
CA LEU A 101 -11.46 -20.49 9.54
C LEU A 101 -11.36 -20.39 8.01
N GLN A 102 -10.97 -21.48 7.33
CA GLN A 102 -10.77 -21.52 5.89
C GLN A 102 -12.09 -21.33 5.11
N GLU A 103 -13.20 -21.71 5.71
CA GLU A 103 -14.54 -21.57 5.13
C GLU A 103 -15.30 -20.36 5.69
N GLY A 104 -14.69 -19.62 6.60
CA GLY A 104 -15.36 -18.66 7.46
C GLY A 104 -15.60 -17.27 6.88
N MET A 105 -15.36 -16.98 5.62
CA MET A 105 -15.53 -15.68 4.94
C MET A 105 -15.62 -14.47 5.88
N PHE A 106 -14.48 -13.99 6.34
CA PHE A 106 -14.40 -12.79 7.18
C PHE A 106 -14.39 -11.53 6.31
N ASP A 107 -15.09 -10.50 6.76
CA ASP A 107 -15.11 -9.19 6.10
C ASP A 107 -13.97 -8.30 6.59
N LEU A 108 -13.53 -8.53 7.83
CA LEU A 108 -12.40 -7.86 8.45
C LEU A 108 -11.52 -8.88 9.16
N ILE A 109 -10.23 -8.88 8.87
CA ILE A 109 -9.23 -9.59 9.68
C ILE A 109 -8.37 -8.52 10.35
N ILE A 110 -8.18 -8.63 11.67
CA ILE A 110 -7.37 -7.68 12.43
C ILE A 110 -6.27 -8.42 13.19
N TRP A 111 -5.10 -7.84 13.25
CA TRP A 111 -4.00 -8.35 14.03
C TRP A 111 -3.10 -7.23 14.54
N ASN A 112 -2.91 -7.17 15.85
CA ASN A 112 -1.78 -6.46 16.44
C ASN A 112 -0.56 -7.35 16.26
N LEU A 113 0.12 -7.21 15.11
CA LEU A 113 1.22 -8.08 14.72
C LEU A 113 2.33 -8.10 15.76
N PRO A 114 2.94 -9.25 16.03
CA PRO A 114 4.27 -9.27 16.62
C PRO A 114 5.24 -8.50 15.72
N TYR A 115 5.95 -7.50 16.26
CA TYR A 115 6.82 -6.62 15.46
C TYR A 115 8.21 -6.43 16.07
N LEU A 116 8.47 -7.02 17.23
CA LEU A 116 9.78 -6.93 17.85
C LEU A 116 10.77 -7.89 17.20
N THR A 117 12.02 -7.50 17.17
CA THR A 117 13.15 -8.32 16.73
C THR A 117 13.99 -8.73 17.94
N ILE A 118 14.64 -9.88 17.87
CA ILE A 118 15.58 -10.30 18.93
C ILE A 118 16.68 -9.24 19.03
N PRO A 119 16.88 -8.64 20.21
CA PRO A 119 17.96 -7.67 20.39
C PRO A 119 19.32 -8.30 20.17
N THR A 120 20.13 -7.74 19.27
CA THR A 120 21.52 -8.18 19.05
C THR A 120 22.48 -7.62 20.08
N SER A 121 22.06 -6.56 20.80
CA SER A 121 22.80 -5.91 21.90
C SER A 121 21.83 -5.07 22.72
N GLY A 122 22.11 -4.87 23.99
CA GLY A 122 21.26 -4.09 24.91
C GLY A 122 20.41 -4.93 25.86
N PRO A 123 19.42 -4.31 26.53
CA PRO A 123 18.56 -5.03 27.47
C PRO A 123 17.74 -6.10 26.74
N HIS A 124 17.56 -7.24 27.39
CA HIS A 124 16.68 -8.31 26.92
C HIS A 124 15.21 -7.85 26.97
N LEU A 125 14.39 -8.40 26.07
CA LEU A 125 12.94 -8.22 26.13
C LEU A 125 12.40 -8.81 27.43
N GLU A 126 11.30 -8.26 27.92
CA GLU A 126 10.54 -8.90 28.99
C GLU A 126 10.04 -10.27 28.48
N PRO A 127 9.98 -11.33 29.33
CA PRO A 127 9.55 -12.66 28.87
C PRO A 127 8.20 -12.69 28.17
N ILE A 128 7.29 -11.80 28.56
CA ILE A 128 5.97 -11.69 27.93
C ILE A 128 6.06 -11.01 26.54
N GLU A 129 6.97 -10.07 26.36
CA GLU A 129 7.20 -9.41 25.08
C GLU A 129 7.88 -10.37 24.10
N GLU A 130 8.86 -11.13 24.59
CA GLU A 130 9.52 -12.16 23.80
C GLU A 130 8.51 -13.23 23.35
N ALA A 131 7.65 -13.72 24.23
CA ALA A 131 6.67 -14.74 23.89
C ALA A 131 5.53 -14.28 22.96
N SER A 132 5.18 -12.98 22.98
CA SER A 132 3.97 -12.47 22.33
C SER A 132 4.23 -11.53 21.18
N MET A 133 5.40 -10.86 21.13
CA MET A 133 5.66 -9.74 20.22
C MET A 133 6.85 -9.95 19.29
N LEU A 134 7.55 -11.10 19.37
CA LEU A 134 8.63 -11.41 18.44
C LEU A 134 8.09 -11.79 17.07
N ASP A 135 8.54 -11.09 16.04
CA ASP A 135 8.29 -11.45 14.65
C ASP A 135 9.32 -12.48 14.20
N LEU A 136 8.98 -13.75 14.35
CA LEU A 136 9.81 -14.91 14.00
C LEU A 136 9.52 -15.47 12.61
N GLY A 137 8.58 -14.89 11.87
CA GLY A 137 8.28 -15.28 10.50
C GLY A 137 9.50 -15.09 9.59
N THR A 138 9.75 -16.04 8.69
CA THR A 138 10.91 -16.00 7.77
C THR A 138 10.96 -14.70 6.95
N ASN A 139 9.79 -14.19 6.56
CA ASN A 139 9.61 -12.91 5.88
C ASN A 139 8.64 -11.99 6.65
N GLY A 140 8.49 -12.22 7.95
CA GLY A 140 7.54 -11.55 8.82
C GLY A 140 6.13 -12.16 8.78
N TRP A 141 5.45 -12.13 9.92
CA TRP A 141 4.12 -12.69 10.09
C TRP A 141 3.07 -12.10 9.13
N SER A 142 3.24 -10.85 8.72
CA SER A 142 2.32 -10.26 7.74
C SER A 142 2.39 -10.92 6.38
N SER A 143 3.59 -11.36 5.96
CA SER A 143 3.80 -12.09 4.71
C SER A 143 3.28 -13.52 4.78
N GLU A 144 3.41 -14.17 5.95
CA GLU A 144 2.84 -15.50 6.20
C GLU A 144 1.31 -15.46 6.11
N LEU A 145 0.67 -14.50 6.79
CA LEU A 145 -0.79 -14.31 6.70
C LEU A 145 -1.24 -14.06 5.28
N ARG A 146 -0.55 -13.17 4.54
CA ARG A 146 -0.88 -12.89 3.14
C ARG A 146 -0.80 -14.15 2.28
N SER A 147 0.29 -14.93 2.40
CA SER A 147 0.49 -16.18 1.65
C SER A 147 -0.60 -17.20 1.97
N TYR A 148 -1.01 -17.27 3.23
CA TYR A 148 -2.12 -18.10 3.66
C TYR A 148 -3.45 -17.68 3.03
N LEU A 149 -3.75 -16.37 3.00
CA LEU A 149 -4.96 -15.83 2.35
C LEU A 149 -4.97 -16.01 0.82
N GLU A 150 -3.80 -16.11 0.19
CA GLU A 150 -3.68 -16.42 -1.25
C GLU A 150 -4.05 -17.87 -1.55
N SER A 151 -3.66 -18.80 -0.68
CA SER A 151 -4.00 -20.22 -0.80
C SER A 151 -5.41 -20.57 -0.29
N HIS A 152 -5.95 -19.80 0.67
CA HIS A 152 -7.27 -19.98 1.27
C HIS A 152 -8.19 -18.78 0.95
N GLN A 153 -8.55 -18.63 -0.31
CA GLN A 153 -9.24 -17.43 -0.82
C GLN A 153 -10.60 -17.16 -0.17
N ASN A 154 -11.24 -18.19 0.40
CA ASN A 154 -12.55 -18.08 1.06
C ASN A 154 -12.45 -17.51 2.49
N MET A 155 -11.27 -17.50 3.12
CA MET A 155 -11.11 -16.97 4.48
C MET A 155 -11.40 -15.46 4.57
N LEU A 156 -11.04 -14.69 3.55
CA LEU A 156 -11.38 -13.27 3.44
C LEU A 156 -12.40 -13.06 2.34
N SER A 157 -13.50 -12.36 2.63
CA SER A 157 -14.51 -12.03 1.62
C SER A 157 -13.89 -11.21 0.48
N ARG A 158 -14.50 -11.25 -0.71
CA ARG A 158 -13.91 -10.63 -1.92
C ARG A 158 -13.60 -9.14 -1.74
N THR A 159 -14.45 -8.46 -1.00
CA THR A 159 -14.32 -7.03 -0.69
C THR A 159 -13.95 -6.79 0.77
N GLY A 160 -13.51 -7.82 1.47
CA GLY A 160 -13.00 -7.72 2.82
C GLY A 160 -11.61 -7.12 2.88
N CYS A 161 -11.19 -6.69 4.07
CA CYS A 161 -9.87 -6.14 4.28
C CYS A 161 -9.17 -6.73 5.52
N VAL A 162 -7.85 -6.62 5.52
CA VAL A 162 -6.97 -7.01 6.61
C VAL A 162 -6.39 -5.74 7.23
N LEU A 163 -6.56 -5.54 8.52
CA LEU A 163 -6.07 -4.38 9.26
C LEU A 163 -4.93 -4.81 10.18
N LEU A 164 -3.73 -4.34 9.91
CA LEU A 164 -2.51 -4.73 10.63
C LEU A 164 -1.80 -3.53 11.21
N LEU A 165 -1.26 -3.69 12.41
CA LEU A 165 -0.34 -2.73 13.01
C LEU A 165 1.10 -3.18 12.75
N TYR A 166 1.93 -2.26 12.26
CA TYR A 166 3.34 -2.45 11.95
C TYR A 166 4.21 -1.51 12.75
N ARG A 167 5.40 -1.96 13.13
CA ARG A 167 6.49 -1.05 13.46
C ARG A 167 7.24 -0.72 12.17
N THR A 168 7.16 0.55 11.76
CA THR A 168 7.81 1.03 10.53
C THR A 168 9.15 1.70 10.78
N TYR A 169 9.48 1.97 12.04
CA TYR A 169 10.81 2.39 12.49
C TYR A 169 10.99 2.01 13.98
N PRO A 170 12.14 1.43 14.38
CA PRO A 170 13.13 0.80 13.49
C PRO A 170 12.52 -0.34 12.67
N ASP A 171 13.25 -0.79 11.65
CA ASP A 171 12.79 -1.83 10.73
C ASP A 171 12.33 -3.10 11.47
N SER A 172 11.24 -3.70 10.97
CA SER A 172 10.67 -4.97 11.41
C SER A 172 10.65 -5.97 10.25
N PRO A 173 10.67 -7.29 10.49
CA PRO A 173 10.52 -8.29 9.43
C PRO A 173 9.24 -8.12 8.62
N SER A 174 8.12 -7.86 9.28
CA SER A 174 6.84 -7.58 8.62
C SER A 174 6.82 -6.19 8.02
N LYS A 175 6.59 -6.08 6.70
CA LYS A 175 6.59 -4.81 5.95
C LYS A 175 5.31 -4.63 5.15
N PRO A 176 4.64 -3.47 5.25
CA PRO A 176 3.42 -3.21 4.47
C PRO A 176 3.65 -3.19 2.95
N GLU A 177 4.88 -2.88 2.50
CA GLU A 177 5.25 -2.86 1.08
C GLU A 177 5.21 -4.23 0.42
N ASP A 178 5.38 -5.32 1.18
CA ASP A 178 5.41 -6.67 0.63
C ASP A 178 4.04 -7.13 0.13
N TRP A 179 2.97 -6.52 0.63
CA TRP A 179 1.62 -6.73 0.11
C TRP A 179 1.49 -6.16 -1.32
N ILE A 180 1.97 -4.94 -1.57
CA ILE A 180 1.96 -4.36 -2.92
C ILE A 180 2.78 -5.18 -3.90
N LYS A 181 3.98 -5.62 -3.50
CA LYS A 181 4.83 -6.49 -4.32
C LYS A 181 4.16 -7.80 -4.71
N SER A 182 3.23 -8.27 -3.89
CA SER A 182 2.43 -9.48 -4.15
C SER A 182 1.09 -9.19 -4.85
N GLY A 183 0.82 -7.94 -5.22
CA GLY A 183 -0.39 -7.56 -5.93
C GLY A 183 -1.60 -7.29 -5.02
N TRP A 184 -1.40 -7.11 -3.72
CA TRP A 184 -2.41 -6.65 -2.78
C TRP A 184 -2.26 -5.15 -2.52
N THR A 185 -3.34 -4.47 -2.20
CA THR A 185 -3.28 -3.07 -1.75
C THR A 185 -2.54 -2.92 -0.43
N SER A 186 -2.08 -1.71 -0.15
CA SER A 186 -1.48 -1.37 1.15
C SER A 186 -1.71 0.11 1.43
N ARG A 187 -2.83 0.42 2.11
CA ARG A 187 -3.21 1.80 2.45
C ARG A 187 -2.89 2.10 3.90
N LYS A 188 -2.09 3.12 4.13
CA LYS A 188 -1.82 3.62 5.47
C LYS A 188 -3.08 4.30 6.03
N MET A 189 -3.56 3.81 7.16
CA MET A 189 -4.74 4.33 7.85
C MET A 189 -4.38 5.37 8.90
N SER A 190 -3.29 5.13 9.63
CA SER A 190 -2.81 6.02 10.67
C SER A 190 -1.36 5.74 11.01
N GLN A 191 -0.69 6.72 11.61
CA GLN A 191 0.70 6.62 12.05
C GLN A 191 0.87 7.37 13.37
N LYS A 192 1.66 6.82 14.29
CA LYS A 192 1.96 7.42 15.60
C LYS A 192 3.38 7.09 16.01
N THR A 193 4.11 8.10 16.50
CA THR A 193 5.39 7.90 17.18
C THR A 193 5.13 7.56 18.65
N MET A 194 5.76 6.50 19.14
CA MET A 194 5.69 6.02 20.51
C MET A 194 7.11 5.77 21.03
N GLY A 195 7.63 6.68 21.86
CA GLY A 195 9.05 6.67 22.23
C GLY A 195 9.93 6.80 21.00
N ASP A 196 10.85 5.87 20.83
CA ASP A 196 11.75 5.80 19.67
C ASP A 196 11.21 4.98 18.49
N GLU A 197 9.98 4.51 18.60
CA GLU A 197 9.33 3.69 17.59
C GLU A 197 8.28 4.48 16.80
N MET A 198 8.16 4.14 15.53
CA MET A 198 7.05 4.58 14.67
C MET A 198 6.13 3.41 14.37
N LEU A 199 4.92 3.47 14.89
CA LEU A 199 3.89 2.49 14.62
C LEU A 199 2.91 3.02 13.57
N SER A 200 2.52 2.16 12.65
CA SER A 200 1.59 2.50 11.57
C SER A 200 0.56 1.39 11.37
N VAL A 201 -0.69 1.78 11.20
CA VAL A 201 -1.77 0.87 10.85
C VAL A 201 -2.00 0.93 9.36
N TYR A 202 -1.97 -0.24 8.73
CA TYR A 202 -2.26 -0.40 7.30
C TYR A 202 -3.46 -1.31 7.09
N SER A 203 -4.22 -1.00 6.04
CA SER A 203 -5.27 -1.88 5.54
C SER A 203 -4.88 -2.46 4.19
N HIS A 204 -5.12 -3.77 4.02
CA HIS A 204 -4.81 -4.53 2.82
C HIS A 204 -6.07 -5.24 2.30
N TRP A 205 -6.27 -5.26 0.99
CA TRP A 205 -7.38 -5.97 0.35
C TRP A 205 -7.00 -6.38 -1.08
N ARG A 206 -7.79 -7.26 -1.67
CA ARG A 206 -7.60 -7.65 -3.08
C ARG A 206 -8.07 -6.53 -3.99
N PRO A 207 -7.21 -5.95 -4.86
CA PRO A 207 -7.62 -4.89 -5.76
C PRO A 207 -8.93 -5.21 -6.48
N TRP A 208 -9.90 -4.28 -6.39
CA TRP A 208 -11.20 -4.38 -7.07
C TRP A 208 -11.97 -5.67 -6.76
N GLY A 209 -11.85 -6.18 -5.55
CA GLY A 209 -12.44 -7.46 -5.12
C GLY A 209 -11.92 -8.66 -5.91
N GLY A 210 -10.70 -8.62 -6.44
CA GLY A 210 -10.09 -9.69 -7.22
C GLY A 210 -10.67 -9.87 -8.63
N LEU A 211 -11.43 -8.88 -9.15
CA LEU A 211 -11.91 -8.91 -10.53
C LEU A 211 -10.73 -8.92 -11.52
N LYS A 212 -10.85 -9.66 -12.61
CA LYS A 212 -9.81 -9.72 -13.65
C LYS A 212 -9.89 -8.50 -14.58
N PRO A 213 -8.76 -7.96 -15.06
CA PRO A 213 -8.75 -6.93 -16.10
C PRO A 213 -9.18 -7.52 -17.45
N ILE A 214 -9.62 -6.66 -18.36
CA ILE A 214 -9.85 -7.00 -19.77
C ILE A 214 -8.46 -7.23 -20.40
N GLN A 215 -8.31 -8.36 -21.08
CA GLN A 215 -7.08 -8.70 -21.82
C GLN A 215 -7.32 -8.55 -23.31
N ILE A 216 -6.40 -7.91 -23.99
CA ILE A 216 -6.42 -7.65 -25.44
C ILE A 216 -5.10 -8.12 -26.03
N ASP A 217 -5.16 -8.85 -27.13
CA ASP A 217 -3.93 -9.32 -27.78
C ASP A 217 -3.17 -8.16 -28.41
N THR A 218 -3.83 -7.37 -29.26
CA THR A 218 -3.20 -6.25 -29.96
C THR A 218 -4.13 -5.05 -30.03
N ILE A 219 -3.62 -3.89 -29.69
CA ILE A 219 -4.32 -2.61 -29.77
C ILE A 219 -3.37 -1.51 -30.19
N THR A 220 -3.88 -0.44 -30.80
CA THR A 220 -3.07 0.75 -31.11
C THR A 220 -2.54 1.35 -29.83
N SER A 221 -3.41 1.71 -28.89
CA SER A 221 -3.05 2.17 -27.56
C SER A 221 -4.10 1.73 -26.55
N THR A 222 -3.68 1.24 -25.38
CA THR A 222 -4.60 0.92 -24.29
C THR A 222 -5.38 2.15 -23.79
N MET A 223 -4.83 3.35 -23.98
CA MET A 223 -5.50 4.62 -23.66
C MET A 223 -6.67 4.91 -24.62
N ASP A 224 -6.67 4.32 -25.81
CA ASP A 224 -7.71 4.48 -26.84
C ASP A 224 -8.79 3.41 -26.74
N TYR A 225 -8.67 2.49 -25.78
CA TYR A 225 -9.70 1.50 -25.55
C TYR A 225 -11.02 2.17 -25.22
N ASP A 226 -12.10 1.73 -25.89
CA ASP A 226 -13.45 2.22 -25.65
C ASP A 226 -14.00 1.60 -24.36
N PHE A 227 -13.76 2.29 -23.27
CA PHE A 227 -14.32 1.93 -21.97
C PHE A 227 -15.81 2.24 -21.98
N MET A 228 -16.64 1.20 -21.79
CA MET A 228 -18.07 1.42 -21.65
C MET A 228 -18.33 2.41 -20.52
N ASN A 229 -19.28 3.31 -20.74
CA ASN A 229 -19.65 4.36 -19.78
C ASN A 229 -20.38 3.75 -18.55
N ARG A 230 -19.63 3.02 -17.73
CA ARG A 230 -20.10 2.37 -16.49
C ARG A 230 -19.44 3.05 -15.30
N GLU A 231 -20.22 3.27 -14.26
CA GLU A 231 -19.64 3.72 -12.98
C GLU A 231 -18.62 2.70 -12.45
N GLY A 232 -17.58 3.22 -11.82
CA GLY A 232 -16.53 2.41 -11.19
C GLY A 232 -15.23 2.39 -11.98
N VAL A 233 -14.55 1.26 -11.96
CA VAL A 233 -13.23 1.09 -12.56
C VAL A 233 -13.23 -0.01 -13.59
N GLN A 234 -12.73 0.32 -14.77
CA GLN A 234 -12.43 -0.65 -15.82
C GLN A 234 -10.92 -0.66 -16.07
N ARG A 235 -10.38 -1.82 -16.38
CA ARG A 235 -8.93 -2.02 -16.54
C ARG A 235 -8.67 -2.84 -17.77
N VAL A 236 -7.74 -2.38 -18.60
CA VAL A 236 -7.29 -3.10 -19.79
C VAL A 236 -5.79 -3.32 -19.75
N ILE A 237 -5.37 -4.49 -20.17
CA ILE A 237 -3.96 -4.85 -20.40
C ILE A 237 -3.82 -5.40 -21.81
N ALA A 238 -2.82 -4.93 -22.54
CA ALA A 238 -2.51 -5.42 -23.88
C ALA A 238 -1.29 -6.35 -23.87
N ASN A 239 -1.35 -7.40 -24.67
CA ASN A 239 -0.18 -8.22 -24.96
C ASN A 239 0.78 -7.42 -25.85
N THR A 240 0.25 -6.75 -26.88
CA THR A 240 1.01 -5.88 -27.78
C THR A 240 0.31 -4.54 -27.96
N GLN A 241 1.05 -3.44 -27.79
CA GLN A 241 0.61 -2.08 -28.09
C GLN A 241 1.43 -1.53 -29.25
N ILE A 242 0.78 -1.11 -30.34
CA ILE A 242 1.43 -0.72 -31.58
C ILE A 242 2.00 0.70 -31.47
N LYS A 243 1.20 1.64 -30.95
CA LYS A 243 1.55 3.06 -30.85
C LYS A 243 1.01 3.62 -29.53
N GLY A 244 1.80 3.53 -28.47
CA GLY A 244 1.41 4.05 -27.18
C GLY A 244 1.37 5.57 -27.15
N ARG A 245 0.63 6.12 -26.19
CA ARG A 245 0.55 7.56 -25.94
C ARG A 245 1.49 7.97 -24.82
N GLY A 246 2.35 8.95 -25.07
CA GLY A 246 3.11 9.67 -24.07
C GLY A 246 2.47 11.02 -23.73
N ARG A 247 3.09 11.79 -22.85
CA ARG A 247 2.62 13.14 -22.50
C ARG A 247 2.72 14.09 -23.71
N ARG A 248 1.76 15.03 -23.79
CA ARG A 248 1.73 16.10 -24.81
C ARG A 248 1.80 15.60 -26.26
N GLY A 249 1.13 14.47 -26.52
CA GLY A 249 1.08 13.90 -27.86
C GLY A 249 2.36 13.24 -28.35
N LYS A 250 3.38 13.07 -27.47
CA LYS A 250 4.56 12.26 -27.81
C LYS A 250 4.17 10.79 -27.92
N ASP A 251 4.79 10.07 -28.83
CA ASP A 251 4.60 8.64 -28.95
C ASP A 251 5.36 7.90 -27.84
N TRP A 252 4.74 6.84 -27.30
CA TRP A 252 5.39 5.86 -26.47
C TRP A 252 5.69 4.61 -27.28
N ILE A 253 6.96 4.27 -27.42
CA ILE A 253 7.39 3.04 -28.09
C ILE A 253 7.35 1.93 -27.03
N SER A 254 6.41 1.01 -27.21
CA SER A 254 6.21 -0.10 -26.28
C SER A 254 7.21 -1.22 -26.55
N ASP A 255 7.81 -1.75 -25.49
CA ASP A 255 8.48 -3.05 -25.53
C ASP A 255 7.41 -4.13 -25.81
N PRO A 256 7.57 -5.00 -26.81
CA PRO A 256 6.60 -6.06 -27.12
C PRO A 256 6.25 -6.96 -25.92
N ASP A 257 7.24 -7.23 -25.07
CA ASP A 257 7.07 -8.01 -23.83
C ASP A 257 6.80 -7.14 -22.60
N GLY A 258 6.85 -5.83 -22.76
CA GLY A 258 6.63 -4.86 -21.70
C GLY A 258 5.17 -4.78 -21.24
N LEU A 259 4.91 -4.06 -20.17
CA LEU A 259 3.57 -3.76 -19.69
C LEU A 259 3.00 -2.57 -20.46
N ALA A 260 1.81 -2.75 -21.03
CA ALA A 260 0.94 -1.67 -21.49
C ALA A 260 -0.45 -1.88 -20.88
N ALA A 261 -0.85 -0.98 -20.00
CA ALA A 261 -2.12 -1.10 -19.29
C ALA A 261 -2.76 0.28 -19.08
N THR A 262 -4.09 0.30 -18.99
CA THR A 262 -4.86 1.51 -18.69
C THR A 262 -5.97 1.19 -17.69
N TRP A 263 -6.13 2.06 -16.70
CA TRP A 263 -7.25 2.11 -15.76
C TRP A 263 -8.13 3.29 -16.14
N CYS A 264 -9.43 3.05 -16.26
CA CYS A 264 -10.45 4.07 -16.46
C CYS A 264 -11.31 4.13 -15.21
N ILE A 265 -11.27 5.26 -14.51
CA ILE A 265 -11.94 5.48 -13.22
C ILE A 265 -12.98 6.58 -13.40
N THR A 266 -14.26 6.25 -13.19
CA THR A 266 -15.37 7.19 -13.30
C THR A 266 -15.88 7.60 -11.92
N GLY A 267 -16.49 8.80 -11.85
CA GLY A 267 -17.08 9.34 -10.60
C GLY A 267 -16.09 10.03 -9.67
N GLN A 268 -14.88 10.37 -10.14
CA GLN A 268 -13.92 11.16 -9.38
C GLN A 268 -14.22 12.65 -9.56
N ASN A 269 -14.58 13.32 -8.46
CA ASN A 269 -14.72 14.78 -8.39
C ASN A 269 -13.52 15.35 -7.62
N ASP A 270 -13.09 16.56 -7.95
CA ASP A 270 -12.02 17.31 -7.25
C ASP A 270 -10.69 16.57 -7.16
N PHE A 271 -10.12 16.25 -8.31
CA PHE A 271 -8.95 15.39 -8.42
C PHE A 271 -7.67 16.20 -8.72
N ASN A 272 -6.71 16.15 -7.79
CA ASN A 272 -5.36 16.70 -8.01
C ASN A 272 -4.52 15.74 -8.86
N SER A 273 -4.69 15.81 -10.19
CA SER A 273 -4.05 14.88 -11.12
C SER A 273 -2.51 14.94 -11.07
N GLY A 274 -1.92 16.11 -10.81
CA GLY A 274 -0.48 16.30 -10.77
C GLY A 274 0.17 15.53 -9.62
N MET A 275 -0.28 15.78 -8.39
CA MET A 275 0.27 15.10 -7.21
C MET A 275 -0.02 13.60 -7.21
N PHE A 276 -1.24 13.16 -7.56
CA PHE A 276 -1.57 11.74 -7.64
C PHE A 276 -0.73 10.99 -8.68
N GLN A 277 -0.38 11.63 -9.81
CA GLN A 277 0.51 11.04 -10.80
C GLN A 277 1.92 10.81 -10.23
N ILE A 278 2.45 11.76 -9.46
CA ILE A 278 3.76 11.66 -8.81
C ILE A 278 3.73 10.55 -7.75
N VAL A 279 2.70 10.54 -6.89
CA VAL A 279 2.54 9.53 -5.84
C VAL A 279 2.44 8.13 -6.44
N LEU A 280 1.59 7.95 -7.45
CA LEU A 280 1.46 6.66 -8.14
C LEU A 280 2.77 6.24 -8.80
N GLY A 281 3.46 7.18 -9.44
CA GLY A 281 4.77 6.95 -10.03
C GLY A 281 5.81 6.49 -9.02
N ALA A 282 5.85 7.14 -7.86
CA ALA A 282 6.74 6.78 -6.76
C ALA A 282 6.40 5.38 -6.18
N MET A 283 5.12 5.07 -6.02
CA MET A 283 4.68 3.75 -5.53
C MET A 283 5.07 2.63 -6.49
N ILE A 284 4.75 2.76 -7.78
CA ILE A 284 5.08 1.75 -8.80
C ILE A 284 6.61 1.61 -8.93
N SER A 285 7.34 2.72 -8.99
CA SER A 285 8.81 2.69 -9.08
C SER A 285 9.42 1.94 -7.90
N ARG A 286 9.05 2.31 -6.67
CA ARG A 286 9.55 1.68 -5.44
C ARG A 286 9.22 0.18 -5.39
N SER A 287 8.00 -0.21 -5.78
CA SER A 287 7.58 -1.61 -5.77
C SER A 287 8.39 -2.47 -6.73
N LEU A 288 8.86 -1.90 -7.84
CA LEU A 288 9.69 -2.55 -8.84
C LEU A 288 11.20 -2.41 -8.60
N GLY A 289 11.63 -1.72 -7.53
CA GLY A 289 13.04 -1.45 -7.27
C GLY A 289 13.65 -0.36 -8.17
N PHE A 290 12.81 0.49 -8.74
CA PHE A 290 13.18 1.66 -9.55
C PHE A 290 12.95 2.96 -8.79
N GLU A 291 13.18 4.08 -9.44
CA GLU A 291 13.01 5.42 -8.93
C GLU A 291 12.12 6.26 -9.83
N LEU A 292 11.50 7.28 -9.25
CA LEU A 292 10.69 8.23 -9.99
C LEU A 292 11.54 9.44 -10.36
N LYS A 293 11.64 9.74 -11.66
CA LYS A 293 12.04 11.05 -12.17
C LYS A 293 10.80 11.89 -12.44
N TRP A 294 10.72 13.04 -11.76
CA TRP A 294 9.57 13.94 -11.90
C TRP A 294 9.29 14.30 -13.37
N PRO A 295 8.02 14.35 -13.74
CA PRO A 295 6.85 14.08 -12.96
C PRO A 295 6.33 12.64 -13.10
N ASN A 296 6.84 11.81 -14.03
CA ASN A 296 6.15 10.59 -14.43
C ASN A 296 7.03 9.49 -15.00
N ASP A 297 8.35 9.67 -15.04
CA ASP A 297 9.26 8.68 -15.61
C ASP A 297 9.78 7.72 -14.54
N ILE A 298 9.67 6.42 -14.81
CA ILE A 298 10.27 5.36 -14.02
C ILE A 298 11.69 5.14 -14.54
N ILE A 299 12.69 5.28 -13.68
CA ILE A 299 14.11 5.21 -14.03
C ILE A 299 14.90 4.25 -13.14
N ASP A 300 16.02 3.73 -13.66
CA ASP A 300 16.98 2.98 -12.86
C ASP A 300 18.01 3.91 -12.15
N ALA A 301 18.92 3.29 -11.39
CA ALA A 301 19.98 4.01 -10.69
C ALA A 301 20.93 4.78 -11.63
N ASN A 302 21.00 4.42 -12.91
CA ASN A 302 21.79 5.07 -13.93
C ASN A 302 20.99 6.09 -14.77
N LEU A 303 19.81 6.49 -14.28
CA LEU A 303 18.87 7.43 -14.92
C LEU A 303 18.30 6.93 -16.26
N LYS A 304 18.45 5.65 -16.59
CA LYS A 304 17.87 5.07 -17.79
C LYS A 304 16.37 4.85 -17.58
N LYS A 305 15.57 5.24 -18.55
CA LYS A 305 14.12 5.12 -18.49
C LYS A 305 13.69 3.66 -18.61
N CYS A 306 12.91 3.19 -17.64
CA CYS A 306 12.24 1.90 -17.64
C CYS A 306 10.79 2.01 -18.11
N GLY A 307 10.11 3.10 -17.77
CA GLY A 307 8.68 3.24 -18.01
C GLY A 307 8.18 4.66 -17.78
N GLY A 308 6.87 4.79 -17.85
CA GLY A 308 6.21 6.05 -17.55
C GLY A 308 4.73 5.89 -17.28
N ILE A 309 4.17 6.91 -16.63
CA ILE A 309 2.76 6.96 -16.23
C ILE A 309 2.15 8.23 -16.79
N ILE A 310 0.97 8.13 -17.39
CA ILE A 310 0.23 9.29 -17.86
C ILE A 310 -1.17 9.32 -17.28
N PHE A 311 -1.62 10.50 -16.92
CA PHE A 311 -2.98 10.79 -16.54
C PHE A 311 -3.67 11.60 -17.64
N SER A 312 -4.91 11.25 -17.95
CA SER A 312 -5.75 11.95 -18.90
C SER A 312 -7.17 12.04 -18.38
N MET A 313 -7.72 13.25 -18.33
CA MET A 313 -9.12 13.46 -17.99
C MET A 313 -9.97 13.40 -19.26
N GLU A 314 -11.05 12.64 -19.24
CA GLU A 314 -12.11 12.64 -20.24
C GLU A 314 -13.37 13.23 -19.63
N GLY A 315 -13.69 14.48 -20.05
CA GLY A 315 -14.70 15.27 -19.35
C GLY A 315 -14.31 15.59 -17.91
N GLU A 316 -15.29 15.83 -17.06
CA GLU A 316 -15.07 16.29 -15.68
C GLU A 316 -14.90 15.15 -14.67
N LYS A 317 -15.29 13.92 -15.02
CA LYS A 317 -15.47 12.82 -14.03
C LYS A 317 -14.74 11.52 -14.37
N THR A 318 -14.08 11.46 -15.51
CA THR A 318 -13.42 10.23 -15.95
C THR A 318 -11.92 10.43 -16.03
N LEU A 319 -11.19 9.67 -15.21
CA LEU A 319 -9.74 9.65 -15.21
C LEU A 319 -9.26 8.39 -15.93
N LYS A 320 -8.42 8.54 -16.95
CA LYS A 320 -7.64 7.47 -17.54
C LYS A 320 -6.20 7.53 -17.03
N ILE A 321 -5.69 6.39 -16.53
CA ILE A 321 -4.31 6.21 -16.07
C ILE A 321 -3.65 5.21 -16.99
N GLY A 322 -2.71 5.66 -17.81
CA GLY A 322 -1.89 4.80 -18.65
C GLY A 322 -0.54 4.50 -17.99
N VAL A 323 -0.14 3.24 -18.00
CA VAL A 323 1.14 2.77 -17.49
C VAL A 323 1.84 1.95 -18.56
N GLY A 324 3.04 2.40 -18.96
CA GLY A 324 3.94 1.69 -19.87
C GLY A 324 5.27 1.39 -19.18
N ILE A 325 5.68 0.10 -19.12
CA ILE A 325 6.95 -0.30 -18.48
C ILE A 325 7.64 -1.34 -19.36
N ASN A 326 8.92 -1.10 -19.68
CA ASN A 326 9.73 -2.02 -20.47
C ASN A 326 10.14 -3.23 -19.63
N LYS A 327 10.11 -4.41 -20.26
CA LYS A 327 10.67 -5.64 -19.67
C LYS A 327 12.18 -5.67 -19.84
N THR A 328 12.65 -5.36 -21.05
CA THR A 328 14.05 -5.45 -21.45
C THR A 328 14.65 -4.09 -21.81
N PRO A 329 15.96 -3.91 -21.69
CA PRO A 329 16.64 -2.72 -22.24
C PRO A 329 16.45 -2.63 -23.74
N GLN A 330 16.24 -1.41 -24.24
CA GLN A 330 16.07 -1.10 -25.65
C GLN A 330 16.90 0.11 -26.04
N GLN A 331 17.11 0.29 -27.34
CA GLN A 331 17.66 1.53 -27.90
C GLN A 331 16.58 2.24 -28.70
N ILE A 332 16.09 3.36 -28.18
CA ILE A 332 15.01 4.15 -28.77
C ILE A 332 15.58 5.52 -29.18
N HIS A 333 15.55 5.83 -30.46
CA HIS A 333 16.11 7.09 -31.02
C HIS A 333 17.53 7.40 -30.52
N GLY A 334 18.40 6.38 -30.40
CA GLY A 334 19.78 6.56 -29.93
C GLY A 334 19.92 6.64 -28.40
N ILE A 335 18.82 6.64 -27.63
CA ILE A 335 18.81 6.66 -26.16
C ILE A 335 18.65 5.25 -25.66
N GLN A 336 19.57 4.82 -24.77
CA GLN A 336 19.48 3.51 -24.11
C GLN A 336 18.48 3.58 -22.98
N THR A 337 17.47 2.69 -23.00
CA THR A 337 16.50 2.47 -21.93
C THR A 337 16.92 1.29 -21.04
N THR A 338 16.13 1.01 -20.03
CA THR A 338 16.25 -0.18 -19.16
C THR A 338 14.90 -0.90 -19.07
N GLY A 339 14.85 -2.05 -18.41
CA GLY A 339 13.64 -2.81 -18.19
C GLY A 339 13.65 -3.50 -16.82
N TRP A 340 12.46 -3.96 -16.35
CA TRP A 340 12.34 -4.57 -15.02
C TRP A 340 13.15 -5.86 -14.86
N GLU A 341 13.44 -6.58 -15.95
CA GLU A 341 14.20 -7.82 -15.92
C GLU A 341 15.64 -7.64 -15.42
N VAL A 342 16.20 -6.43 -15.59
CA VAL A 342 17.54 -6.08 -15.09
C VAL A 342 17.61 -6.07 -13.56
N VAL A 343 16.51 -5.65 -12.89
CA VAL A 343 16.43 -5.54 -11.43
C VAL A 343 15.74 -6.76 -10.82
N ASN A 344 14.71 -7.28 -11.50
CA ASN A 344 13.84 -8.34 -11.03
C ASN A 344 13.79 -9.48 -12.05
N GLY A 345 14.91 -10.17 -12.26
CA GLY A 345 14.98 -11.29 -13.20
C GLY A 345 13.93 -12.36 -12.91
N GLY A 346 13.24 -12.82 -13.96
CA GLY A 346 12.18 -13.83 -13.86
C GLY A 346 10.79 -13.32 -13.54
N MET A 347 10.61 -12.02 -13.26
CA MET A 347 9.28 -11.44 -13.03
C MET A 347 8.49 -11.33 -14.35
N GLY A 348 7.32 -11.98 -14.40
CA GLY A 348 6.45 -11.96 -15.57
C GLY A 348 5.59 -10.68 -15.67
N LYS A 349 5.16 -10.33 -16.90
CA LYS A 349 4.26 -9.18 -17.17
C LYS A 349 3.04 -9.13 -16.25
N ARG A 350 2.43 -10.29 -15.96
CA ARG A 350 1.25 -10.38 -15.09
C ARG A 350 1.56 -9.94 -13.66
N HIS A 351 2.73 -10.28 -13.15
CA HIS A 351 3.13 -9.88 -11.80
C HIS A 351 3.35 -8.35 -11.73
N VAL A 352 4.04 -7.78 -12.72
CA VAL A 352 4.24 -6.32 -12.84
C VAL A 352 2.91 -5.58 -12.95
N PHE A 353 1.95 -6.13 -13.74
CA PHE A 353 0.59 -5.58 -13.78
C PHE A 353 -0.08 -5.62 -12.40
N ASN A 354 -0.03 -6.76 -11.69
CA ASN A 354 -0.67 -6.89 -10.38
C ASN A 354 -0.10 -5.89 -9.37
N MET A 355 1.21 -5.63 -9.38
CA MET A 355 1.84 -4.60 -8.54
C MET A 355 1.35 -3.19 -8.90
N ALA A 356 1.28 -2.86 -10.17
CA ALA A 356 0.75 -1.56 -10.64
C ALA A 356 -0.74 -1.42 -10.29
N ASP A 357 -1.54 -2.48 -10.46
CA ASP A 357 -2.95 -2.54 -10.12
C ASP A 357 -3.19 -2.33 -8.61
N ALA A 358 -2.35 -2.95 -7.78
CA ALA A 358 -2.35 -2.74 -6.34
C ALA A 358 -2.04 -1.28 -5.94
N CYS A 359 -1.08 -0.64 -6.61
CA CYS A 359 -0.76 0.78 -6.39
C CYS A 359 -1.95 1.68 -6.79
N VAL A 360 -2.55 1.43 -7.96
CA VAL A 360 -3.72 2.19 -8.42
C VAL A 360 -4.89 1.99 -7.46
N ALA A 361 -5.20 0.75 -7.08
CA ALA A 361 -6.29 0.45 -6.15
C ALA A 361 -6.05 1.07 -4.77
N THR A 362 -4.82 1.05 -4.26
CA THR A 362 -4.47 1.71 -2.99
C THR A 362 -4.88 3.17 -2.96
N LEU A 363 -4.70 3.90 -4.07
CA LEU A 363 -4.99 5.33 -4.15
C LEU A 363 -6.44 5.63 -4.56
N PHE A 364 -7.01 4.85 -5.47
CA PHE A 364 -8.24 5.22 -6.18
C PHE A 364 -9.45 4.35 -5.88
N GLU A 365 -9.26 3.15 -5.32
CA GLU A 365 -10.40 2.30 -4.99
C GLU A 365 -11.16 2.84 -3.78
N SER A 366 -12.47 3.07 -3.97
CA SER A 366 -13.37 3.38 -2.87
C SER A 366 -13.75 2.09 -2.14
N HIS A 367 -13.04 1.79 -1.05
CA HIS A 367 -13.33 0.61 -0.25
C HIS A 367 -14.49 0.89 0.72
N PRO A 368 -15.49 -0.01 0.85
CA PRO A 368 -16.68 0.26 1.67
C PRO A 368 -16.39 0.54 3.15
N LEU A 369 -15.38 -0.11 3.70
CA LEU A 369 -15.00 0.02 5.12
C LEU A 369 -13.98 1.13 5.40
N LEU A 370 -13.34 1.70 4.38
CA LEU A 370 -12.20 2.60 4.56
C LEU A 370 -12.52 3.99 4.02
N ASP A 371 -11.95 4.99 4.66
CA ASP A 371 -12.04 6.36 4.17
C ASP A 371 -11.25 6.54 2.87
N LYS A 372 -11.64 7.59 2.11
CA LYS A 372 -10.89 7.99 0.92
C LYS A 372 -9.48 8.43 1.32
N VAL A 373 -8.54 8.23 0.41
CA VAL A 373 -7.16 8.69 0.59
C VAL A 373 -7.13 10.22 0.63
N SER A 374 -6.49 10.77 1.67
CA SER A 374 -6.03 12.15 1.65
C SER A 374 -4.69 12.21 0.92
N ILE A 375 -4.56 13.10 -0.06
CA ILE A 375 -3.29 13.24 -0.80
C ILE A 375 -2.18 13.78 0.11
N GLU A 376 -2.53 14.54 1.13
CA GLU A 376 -1.61 15.10 2.12
C GLU A 376 -0.79 14.00 2.81
N ASP A 377 -1.40 12.83 3.04
CA ASP A 377 -0.71 11.67 3.63
C ASP A 377 0.41 11.12 2.75
N TYR A 378 0.41 11.45 1.46
CA TYR A 378 1.36 10.96 0.48
C TYR A 378 2.35 12.02 -0.02
N ILE A 379 2.17 13.30 0.30
CA ILE A 379 3.09 14.37 -0.12
C ILE A 379 4.51 14.08 0.36
N GLN A 380 4.66 13.72 1.63
CA GLN A 380 5.96 13.39 2.21
C GLN A 380 6.60 12.17 1.52
N PHE A 381 5.81 11.15 1.21
CA PHE A 381 6.28 9.97 0.48
C PHE A 381 6.77 10.34 -0.93
N ALA A 382 6.01 11.18 -1.66
CA ALA A 382 6.38 11.66 -2.98
C ALA A 382 7.67 12.48 -2.93
N TRP A 383 7.78 13.39 -1.95
CA TRP A 383 9.00 14.19 -1.76
C TRP A 383 10.23 13.34 -1.44
N CYS A 384 10.12 12.39 -0.51
CA CYS A 384 11.20 11.46 -0.17
C CYS A 384 11.66 10.63 -1.39
N SER A 385 10.72 10.23 -2.25
CA SER A 385 11.04 9.49 -3.47
C SER A 385 11.77 10.35 -4.49
N LEU A 386 11.36 11.60 -4.67
CA LEU A 386 11.99 12.55 -5.58
C LEU A 386 13.36 13.01 -5.07
N SER A 387 13.46 13.36 -3.79
CA SER A 387 14.70 13.84 -3.18
C SER A 387 15.84 12.82 -3.23
N LYS A 388 15.51 11.53 -3.19
CA LYS A 388 16.48 10.44 -3.38
C LYS A 388 17.15 10.50 -4.74
N VAL A 389 16.39 10.80 -5.80
CA VAL A 389 16.93 10.95 -7.16
C VAL A 389 17.79 12.23 -7.24
N LEU A 390 17.30 13.34 -6.69
CA LEU A 390 17.99 14.62 -6.68
C LEU A 390 19.33 14.56 -5.90
N SER A 391 19.40 13.79 -4.82
CA SER A 391 20.62 13.66 -4.00
C SER A 391 21.81 13.02 -4.72
N ARG A 392 21.59 12.44 -5.90
CA ARG A 392 22.66 11.88 -6.74
C ARG A 392 23.35 12.88 -7.66
N GLY A 393 23.22 14.16 -7.37
CA GLY A 393 23.83 15.21 -8.16
C GLY A 393 23.08 15.52 -9.46
N ILE A 394 21.78 15.23 -9.49
CA ILE A 394 20.93 15.69 -10.58
C ILE A 394 20.65 17.17 -10.36
N MET A 395 21.08 17.98 -11.29
CA MET A 395 20.74 19.40 -11.35
C MET A 395 19.62 19.65 -12.36
N LEU A 396 18.92 20.72 -12.12
CA LEU A 396 17.89 21.21 -13.01
C LEU A 396 18.37 22.51 -13.65
N GLN A 397 18.22 22.60 -14.95
CA GLN A 397 18.34 23.88 -15.65
C GLN A 397 16.92 24.37 -15.95
N TYR A 398 16.58 25.54 -15.40
CA TYR A 398 15.29 26.19 -15.62
C TYR A 398 15.49 27.46 -16.42
N ARG A 399 14.86 27.55 -17.58
CA ARG A 399 15.00 28.68 -18.53
C ARG A 399 16.46 29.06 -18.81
N GLY A 400 17.32 28.06 -18.94
CA GLY A 400 18.73 28.24 -19.26
C GLY A 400 19.69 28.42 -18.07
N ASP A 401 19.19 28.66 -16.87
CA ASP A 401 20.00 28.83 -15.67
C ASP A 401 19.91 27.60 -14.72
N LEU A 402 21.02 27.31 -14.03
CA LEU A 402 21.05 26.24 -13.04
C LEU A 402 20.18 26.60 -11.83
N GLY A 403 19.36 25.64 -11.40
CA GLY A 403 18.51 25.73 -10.24
C GLY A 403 18.56 24.48 -9.38
N THR A 404 18.12 24.61 -8.14
CA THR A 404 18.00 23.52 -7.17
C THR A 404 16.53 23.28 -6.87
N VAL A 405 16.09 22.03 -6.98
CA VAL A 405 14.73 21.65 -6.53
C VAL A 405 14.71 21.62 -5.02
N SER A 406 13.89 22.47 -4.41
CA SER A 406 13.78 22.63 -2.96
C SER A 406 12.51 22.05 -2.35
N GLY A 407 11.53 21.64 -3.17
CA GLY A 407 10.27 21.07 -2.70
C GLY A 407 9.29 20.72 -3.80
N LEU A 408 8.11 20.29 -3.37
CA LEU A 408 6.90 20.09 -4.18
C LEU A 408 5.77 20.94 -3.62
N THR A 409 4.95 21.51 -4.51
CA THR A 409 3.66 22.12 -4.13
C THR A 409 2.63 21.03 -3.86
N SER A 410 1.51 21.38 -3.25
CA SER A 410 0.36 20.48 -3.09
C SER A 410 -0.23 20.01 -4.43
N GLN A 411 0.04 20.72 -5.52
CA GLN A 411 -0.39 20.37 -6.89
C GLN A 411 0.58 19.45 -7.63
N GLY A 412 1.75 19.15 -7.03
CA GLY A 412 2.78 18.31 -7.66
C GLY A 412 3.76 19.08 -8.55
N GLU A 413 3.76 20.38 -8.48
CA GLU A 413 4.74 21.22 -9.16
C GLU A 413 6.05 21.22 -8.38
N ILE A 414 7.19 21.29 -9.07
CA ILE A 414 8.47 21.41 -8.38
C ILE A 414 8.72 22.88 -8.00
N ILE A 415 9.30 23.06 -6.83
CA ILE A 415 9.75 24.35 -6.34
C ILE A 415 11.22 24.48 -6.65
N VAL A 416 11.59 25.43 -7.52
CA VAL A 416 12.97 25.66 -7.98
C VAL A 416 13.53 26.93 -7.35
N ALA A 417 14.63 26.79 -6.65
CA ALA A 417 15.42 27.89 -6.12
C ALA A 417 16.53 28.24 -7.11
N GLN A 418 16.60 29.52 -7.57
CA GLN A 418 17.53 30.00 -8.56
C GLN A 418 17.85 31.48 -8.33
N ARG A 419 19.13 31.85 -8.28
CA ARG A 419 19.60 33.26 -8.15
C ARG A 419 18.92 34.07 -7.05
N GLY A 420 18.59 33.41 -5.92
CA GLY A 420 17.92 34.07 -4.77
C GLY A 420 16.40 34.22 -4.94
N SER A 421 15.81 33.69 -5.99
CA SER A 421 14.36 33.59 -6.20
C SER A 421 13.89 32.15 -6.08
N VAL A 422 12.60 31.98 -5.77
CA VAL A 422 11.93 30.67 -5.72
C VAL A 422 10.75 30.73 -6.68
N THR A 423 10.63 29.71 -7.55
CA THR A 423 9.58 29.63 -8.57
C THR A 423 8.96 28.26 -8.58
N GLU A 424 7.63 28.20 -8.67
CA GLU A 424 6.87 26.97 -8.88
C GLU A 424 6.85 26.66 -10.39
N VAL A 425 7.22 25.44 -10.74
CA VAL A 425 7.36 25.02 -12.13
C VAL A 425 6.47 23.81 -12.39
N CYS A 426 5.47 23.98 -13.24
CA CYS A 426 4.55 22.94 -13.69
C CYS A 426 4.90 22.41 -15.09
N ASP A 427 5.67 23.18 -15.87
CA ASP A 427 5.98 22.86 -17.26
C ASP A 427 7.35 22.19 -17.40
N LEU A 428 7.32 20.93 -17.85
CA LEU A 428 8.54 20.15 -18.14
C LEU A 428 9.40 20.74 -19.27
N ASP A 429 8.81 21.46 -20.22
CA ASP A 429 9.54 22.01 -21.34
C ASP A 429 10.38 23.23 -20.93
N GLU A 430 10.11 23.79 -19.75
CA GLU A 430 10.94 24.85 -19.15
C GLU A 430 12.15 24.31 -18.40
N ILE A 431 12.27 22.97 -18.25
CA ILE A 431 13.32 22.33 -17.48
C ILE A 431 14.12 21.33 -18.30
N GLU A 432 15.43 21.37 -18.09
CA GLU A 432 16.37 20.35 -18.55
C GLU A 432 17.06 19.69 -17.34
N TRP A 433 16.92 18.36 -17.23
CA TRP A 433 17.61 17.61 -16.20
C TRP A 433 19.05 17.31 -16.64
N ARG A 434 20.01 17.70 -15.82
CA ARG A 434 21.44 17.44 -16.05
C ARG A 434 22.02 16.61 -14.92
N SER A 435 22.76 15.55 -15.26
CA SER A 435 23.59 14.87 -14.28
C SER A 435 24.91 15.64 -14.17
N ILE A 436 25.34 15.94 -12.94
CA ILE A 436 26.73 16.34 -12.70
C ILE A 436 27.53 15.05 -12.70
N ASN A 437 28.35 14.84 -13.72
CA ASN A 437 29.41 13.85 -13.64
C ASN A 437 30.37 14.37 -12.56
N LEU A 438 30.24 13.86 -11.33
CA LEU A 438 31.29 13.94 -10.34
C LEU A 438 32.39 13.03 -10.88
N GLY A 439 33.36 13.64 -11.60
CA GLY A 439 34.55 12.99 -12.13
C GLY A 439 35.45 12.39 -11.04
#